data_27e3918e31b07c0f737f1664ae663c7d
#
_entry.id   27e3918e31b07c0f737f1664ae663c7d
#
_cell.length_a   1.000
_cell.length_b   1.000
_cell.length_c   1.000
_cell.angle_alpha   90.00
_cell.angle_beta   90.00
_cell.angle_gamma   90.00
#
_symmetry.space_group_name_H-M   'P 1'
#
loop_
_entity.id
_entity.type
_entity.pdbx_description
1 polymer ?
#
loop_
_entity_poly.entity_id
_entity_poly.type
_entity_poly.pdbx_seq_one_letter_code
_entity_poly.pdbx_strand_id
1 'polypeptide(L)'
;MTTEPTTEPEARTATDPHARRAAAYGARPGAAKPTDPTDPAEPGSPADPADPADPATAARLATEAILRDTLDGPSRGVLVDSPPGAGKSTLVVRAARELAAAGRRLVLVAQTNAQVDDLVDRLAREDPDLPVGRLHSSDPRPYDPVLDRHEQVRTATGIGDLAGLDVVASTAAKWAYVAASRAKQGADAERWEHAIVDEAYQMRSDALLSVGGLFERALFVGDPGQLDPFSAVGAEQWSGLAWDPAASAVTTLLAHHPGLPQHRLPVSWRLPASAAPLVSRAFYPFTPFRSGTGPGERRLTFAGRSDGSGADRVLDEAAASGWGLLELPAAHTPRTDPAAVAAVAQVVRRLLERDGTTASERGGGALTADRLAVGTAHRDQAAAVRGALARALPAEAAGAVTVDTANRLQGMEFDVTVVLHPLSGRPDATAFHLETGRLCVLASRHRHACVVVCRAGVPELLDEHPSTEPVQLGAAVKFPDGWEAHQAVLAHLADHRVRA
;
A
#
# COMPACT_ATOMS: atom_id res chain seq x y z
N MET A 1 -68.20 25.33 36.01
CA MET A 1 -67.62 24.27 36.82
C MET A 1 -67.37 23.08 35.94
N THR A 2 -66.15 22.97 35.37
CA THR A 2 -65.64 21.74 34.75
C THR A 2 -64.12 21.90 34.71
N THR A 3 -63.45 21.03 35.42
CA THR A 3 -62.02 20.95 35.70
C THR A 3 -61.30 20.34 34.49
N GLU A 4 -60.31 21.01 33.96
CA GLU A 4 -59.27 20.44 33.03
C GLU A 4 -58.25 19.62 33.84
N PRO A 5 -57.74 18.52 33.28
CA PRO A 5 -56.57 17.85 33.84
C PRO A 5 -55.29 18.35 33.17
N THR A 6 -54.35 18.73 34.00
CA THR A 6 -52.96 19.08 33.69
C THR A 6 -52.20 17.84 33.20
N THR A 7 -51.64 17.89 32.02
CA THR A 7 -50.67 16.88 31.49
C THR A 7 -49.25 17.36 31.74
N GLU A 8 -48.48 16.61 32.51
CA GLU A 8 -47.04 16.71 32.65
C GLU A 8 -46.30 16.38 31.32
N PRO A 9 -45.20 17.03 31.00
CA PRO A 9 -44.43 16.69 29.82
C PRO A 9 -43.51 15.48 30.10
N GLU A 10 -43.70 14.43 29.29
CA GLU A 10 -42.78 13.28 29.23
C GLU A 10 -41.35 13.73 28.83
N ALA A 11 -40.40 13.37 29.68
CA ALA A 11 -38.98 13.52 29.43
C ALA A 11 -38.55 12.62 28.26
N ARG A 12 -38.25 13.21 27.11
CA ARG A 12 -37.52 12.54 26.01
C ARG A 12 -36.13 12.23 26.45
N THR A 13 -35.85 10.98 26.76
CA THR A 13 -34.50 10.46 26.90
C THR A 13 -33.82 10.49 25.52
N ALA A 14 -32.86 11.42 25.33
CA ALA A 14 -31.98 11.43 24.19
C ALA A 14 -31.10 10.17 24.27
N THR A 15 -31.34 9.22 23.41
CA THR A 15 -30.50 8.02 23.26
C THR A 15 -29.29 8.40 22.47
N ASP A 16 -28.10 8.36 23.14
CA ASP A 16 -26.78 8.55 22.59
C ASP A 16 -26.54 7.61 21.40
N PRO A 17 -26.23 8.13 20.18
CA PRO A 17 -25.96 7.30 19.01
C PRO A 17 -24.71 6.44 19.16
N HIS A 18 -23.76 6.81 20.05
CA HIS A 18 -22.57 6.02 20.34
C HIS A 18 -22.89 4.72 21.09
N ALA A 19 -23.91 4.71 21.98
CA ALA A 19 -24.33 3.52 22.69
C ALA A 19 -24.96 2.44 21.78
N ARG A 20 -25.58 2.83 20.69
CA ARG A 20 -26.15 1.87 19.72
C ARG A 20 -25.10 1.21 18.81
N ARG A 21 -23.97 1.89 18.54
CA ARG A 21 -22.85 1.33 17.75
C ARG A 21 -22.09 0.26 18.52
N ALA A 22 -21.88 0.45 19.82
CA ALA A 22 -21.25 -0.56 20.69
C ALA A 22 -22.07 -1.87 20.82
N ALA A 23 -23.38 -1.80 20.70
CA ALA A 23 -24.26 -2.96 20.77
C ALA A 23 -24.37 -3.75 19.46
N ALA A 24 -24.06 -3.14 18.31
CA ALA A 24 -24.07 -3.80 17.00
C ALA A 24 -22.81 -4.65 16.74
N TYR A 25 -21.72 -4.34 17.44
CA TYR A 25 -20.53 -5.18 17.46
C TYR A 25 -20.68 -6.21 18.59
N GLY A 26 -21.38 -7.31 18.32
CA GLY A 26 -21.50 -8.44 19.24
C GLY A 26 -20.12 -8.84 19.75
N ALA A 27 -20.00 -8.93 21.09
CA ALA A 27 -18.76 -9.28 21.78
C ALA A 27 -18.16 -10.55 21.16
N ARG A 28 -17.00 -10.41 20.54
CA ARG A 28 -16.17 -11.55 20.14
C ARG A 28 -15.53 -12.13 21.39
N PRO A 29 -15.47 -13.45 21.58
CA PRO A 29 -14.66 -14.06 22.62
C PRO A 29 -13.19 -13.73 22.31
N GLY A 30 -12.53 -12.95 23.17
CA GLY A 30 -11.10 -12.66 23.09
C GLY A 30 -10.68 -11.24 22.75
N ALA A 31 -11.60 -10.28 22.58
CA ALA A 31 -11.21 -8.88 22.42
C ALA A 31 -10.80 -8.30 23.78
N ALA A 32 -9.54 -7.91 23.93
CA ALA A 32 -9.06 -7.15 25.08
C ALA A 32 -9.83 -5.84 25.22
N LYS A 33 -10.19 -5.46 26.45
CA LYS A 33 -10.79 -4.16 26.77
C LYS A 33 -9.86 -3.03 26.32
N PRO A 34 -10.38 -1.89 25.84
CA PRO A 34 -9.55 -0.70 25.65
C PRO A 34 -8.92 -0.34 26.99
N THR A 35 -7.60 -0.27 27.03
CA THR A 35 -6.84 0.20 28.20
C THR A 35 -6.94 1.73 28.28
N ASP A 36 -7.14 2.23 29.49
CA ASP A 36 -7.13 3.66 29.81
C ASP A 36 -5.73 4.23 29.46
N PRO A 37 -5.59 5.36 28.75
CA PRO A 37 -4.31 5.94 28.40
C PRO A 37 -3.42 6.36 29.56
N THR A 38 -3.88 6.23 30.80
CA THR A 38 -3.11 6.53 32.02
C THR A 38 -2.46 5.31 32.68
N ASP A 39 -2.70 4.09 32.19
CA ASP A 39 -2.01 2.91 32.70
C ASP A 39 -0.59 2.82 32.11
N PRO A 40 0.45 2.71 32.96
CA PRO A 40 1.80 2.47 32.45
C PRO A 40 1.82 1.14 31.74
N ALA A 41 2.34 1.15 30.49
CA ALA A 41 2.44 -0.02 29.63
C ALA A 41 2.98 -1.20 30.42
N GLU A 42 2.17 -2.25 30.59
CA GLU A 42 2.66 -3.52 31.10
C GLU A 42 3.78 -4.05 30.19
N PRO A 43 4.92 -4.45 30.74
CA PRO A 43 6.00 -5.02 29.94
C PRO A 43 5.56 -6.39 29.41
N GLY A 44 5.31 -6.45 28.09
CA GLY A 44 5.25 -7.71 27.35
C GLY A 44 3.92 -8.45 27.44
N SER A 45 3.01 -8.17 26.52
CA SER A 45 2.12 -9.24 26.05
C SER A 45 3.02 -10.40 25.62
N PRO A 46 2.78 -11.65 26.08
CA PRO A 46 3.62 -12.78 25.68
C PRO A 46 3.59 -12.87 24.16
N ALA A 47 4.76 -12.84 23.53
CA ALA A 47 4.90 -13.10 22.10
C ALA A 47 4.16 -14.41 21.80
N ASP A 48 3.39 -14.43 20.74
CA ASP A 48 2.78 -15.67 20.25
C ASP A 48 3.90 -16.71 20.13
N PRO A 49 3.85 -17.84 20.85
CA PRO A 49 4.93 -18.82 20.86
C PRO A 49 5.24 -19.41 19.48
N ALA A 50 4.41 -19.11 18.46
CA ALA A 50 4.62 -19.44 17.07
C ALA A 50 5.35 -18.36 16.25
N ASP A 51 5.59 -17.14 16.79
CA ASP A 51 6.30 -16.08 16.05
C ASP A 51 7.78 -16.04 16.45
N PRO A 52 8.71 -16.48 15.58
CA PRO A 52 10.12 -16.49 15.89
C PRO A 52 10.63 -15.07 16.16
N ALA A 53 11.41 -14.89 17.24
CA ALA A 53 11.94 -13.60 17.65
C ALA A 53 12.81 -12.93 16.55
N ASP A 54 13.47 -13.72 15.71
CA ASP A 54 14.28 -13.23 14.59
C ASP A 54 13.44 -12.97 13.33
N PRO A 55 13.44 -11.70 12.82
CA PRO A 55 12.70 -11.35 11.61
C PRO A 55 13.06 -12.15 10.37
N ALA A 56 14.33 -12.48 10.17
CA ALA A 56 14.77 -13.24 9.01
C ALA A 56 14.24 -14.68 9.04
N THR A 57 14.24 -15.29 10.20
CA THR A 57 13.65 -16.63 10.42
C THR A 57 12.14 -16.61 10.19
N ALA A 58 11.43 -15.60 10.69
CA ALA A 58 9.99 -15.44 10.47
C ALA A 58 9.66 -15.33 8.98
N ALA A 59 10.37 -14.46 8.26
CA ALA A 59 10.17 -14.26 6.82
C ALA A 59 10.47 -15.54 6.02
N ARG A 60 11.55 -16.27 6.38
CA ARG A 60 11.92 -17.53 5.73
C ARG A 60 10.84 -18.59 5.93
N LEU A 61 10.39 -18.81 7.17
CA LEU A 61 9.35 -19.81 7.48
C LEU A 61 8.03 -19.51 6.77
N ALA A 62 7.63 -18.22 6.74
CA ALA A 62 6.44 -17.81 6.01
C ALA A 62 6.58 -18.11 4.51
N THR A 63 7.71 -17.77 3.91
CA THR A 63 7.99 -18.05 2.49
C THR A 63 7.95 -19.55 2.20
N GLU A 64 8.57 -20.38 3.02
CA GLU A 64 8.59 -21.84 2.86
C GLU A 64 7.18 -22.45 2.97
N ALA A 65 6.34 -21.95 3.88
CA ALA A 65 4.95 -22.38 4.00
C ALA A 65 4.14 -22.01 2.74
N ILE A 66 4.29 -20.78 2.24
CA ILE A 66 3.63 -20.32 1.01
C ILE A 66 4.01 -21.20 -0.18
N LEU A 67 5.29 -21.44 -0.36
CA LEU A 67 5.80 -22.24 -1.48
C LEU A 67 5.31 -23.70 -1.40
N ARG A 68 5.31 -24.29 -0.22
CA ARG A 68 4.77 -25.64 0.00
C ARG A 68 3.30 -25.73 -0.40
N ASP A 69 2.47 -24.80 0.06
CA ASP A 69 1.05 -24.79 -0.27
C ASP A 69 0.79 -24.49 -1.75
N THR A 70 1.64 -23.69 -2.37
CA THR A 70 1.55 -23.38 -3.81
C THR A 70 1.92 -24.58 -4.67
N LEU A 71 2.98 -25.30 -4.34
CA LEU A 71 3.50 -26.46 -5.09
C LEU A 71 2.64 -27.70 -4.87
N ASP A 72 2.42 -28.07 -3.61
CA ASP A 72 1.91 -29.39 -3.21
C ASP A 72 0.57 -29.34 -2.46
N GLY A 73 0.11 -28.15 -2.07
CA GLY A 73 -1.12 -28.00 -1.30
C GLY A 73 -2.36 -28.48 -2.06
N PRO A 74 -3.43 -28.91 -1.38
CA PRO A 74 -4.64 -29.41 -2.01
C PRO A 74 -5.51 -28.31 -2.62
N SER A 75 -5.30 -27.06 -2.25
CA SER A 75 -6.12 -25.93 -2.69
C SER A 75 -5.74 -25.47 -4.10
N ARG A 76 -6.76 -25.05 -4.87
CA ARG A 76 -6.55 -24.48 -6.20
C ARG A 76 -6.06 -23.03 -6.18
N GLY A 77 -6.08 -22.38 -5.03
CA GLY A 77 -5.58 -21.03 -4.84
C GLY A 77 -4.91 -20.87 -3.49
N VAL A 78 -3.90 -20.00 -3.45
CA VAL A 78 -3.22 -19.55 -2.23
C VAL A 78 -3.16 -18.06 -2.26
N LEU A 79 -3.56 -17.40 -1.17
CA LEU A 79 -3.50 -15.94 -1.03
C LEU A 79 -2.36 -15.54 -0.10
N VAL A 80 -1.62 -14.51 -0.48
CA VAL A 80 -0.53 -13.95 0.33
C VAL A 80 -0.73 -12.46 0.52
N ASP A 81 -0.89 -12.06 1.77
CA ASP A 81 -0.89 -10.68 2.21
C ASP A 81 0.55 -10.20 2.41
N SER A 82 0.94 -9.20 1.63
CA SER A 82 2.29 -8.66 1.61
C SER A 82 2.29 -7.17 1.94
N PRO A 83 2.60 -6.77 3.17
CA PRO A 83 2.69 -5.36 3.54
C PRO A 83 3.86 -4.66 2.82
N PRO A 84 3.94 -3.30 2.90
CA PRO A 84 4.96 -2.54 2.20
C PRO A 84 6.38 -3.02 2.52
N GLY A 85 7.14 -3.34 1.48
CA GLY A 85 8.53 -3.76 1.63
C GLY A 85 8.75 -5.14 2.24
N ALA A 86 7.74 -6.01 2.28
CA ALA A 86 7.88 -7.36 2.82
C ALA A 86 8.56 -8.37 1.88
N GLY A 87 8.96 -7.95 0.69
CA GLY A 87 9.64 -8.84 -0.27
C GLY A 87 8.70 -9.54 -1.25
N LYS A 88 7.54 -8.93 -1.55
CA LYS A 88 6.55 -9.45 -2.49
C LYS A 88 7.17 -9.93 -3.82
N SER A 89 7.91 -9.06 -4.52
CA SER A 89 8.52 -9.40 -5.82
C SER A 89 9.54 -10.54 -5.68
N THR A 90 10.28 -10.60 -4.58
CA THR A 90 11.20 -11.71 -4.28
C THR A 90 10.44 -13.03 -4.12
N LEU A 91 9.30 -13.01 -3.43
CA LEU A 91 8.43 -14.19 -3.31
C LEU A 91 7.91 -14.64 -4.68
N VAL A 92 7.40 -13.68 -5.49
CA VAL A 92 6.86 -13.97 -6.84
C VAL A 92 7.91 -14.61 -7.73
N VAL A 93 9.12 -14.03 -7.79
CA VAL A 93 10.25 -14.56 -8.58
C VAL A 93 10.67 -15.93 -8.07
N ARG A 94 10.80 -16.10 -6.75
CA ARG A 94 11.15 -17.39 -6.16
C ARG A 94 10.10 -18.47 -6.45
N ALA A 95 8.80 -18.15 -6.31
CA ALA A 95 7.72 -19.08 -6.62
C ALA A 95 7.71 -19.48 -8.11
N ALA A 96 7.94 -18.53 -9.01
CA ALA A 96 8.03 -18.80 -10.44
C ALA A 96 9.18 -19.77 -10.77
N ARG A 97 10.36 -19.55 -10.17
CA ARG A 97 11.52 -20.44 -10.35
C ARG A 97 11.29 -21.85 -9.78
N GLU A 98 10.74 -21.95 -8.57
CA GLU A 98 10.49 -23.26 -7.94
C GLU A 98 9.40 -24.04 -8.71
N LEU A 99 8.35 -23.37 -9.21
CA LEU A 99 7.35 -24.01 -10.08
C LEU A 99 7.96 -24.50 -11.40
N ALA A 100 8.75 -23.67 -12.07
CA ALA A 100 9.43 -24.04 -13.31
C ALA A 100 10.42 -25.18 -13.11
N ALA A 101 11.21 -25.16 -12.02
CA ALA A 101 12.13 -26.24 -11.64
C ALA A 101 11.39 -27.56 -11.34
N ALA A 102 10.14 -27.49 -10.88
CA ALA A 102 9.26 -28.64 -10.71
C ALA A 102 8.58 -29.09 -12.03
N GLY A 103 8.95 -28.51 -13.18
CA GLY A 103 8.37 -28.82 -14.49
C GLY A 103 6.95 -28.31 -14.67
N ARG A 104 6.52 -27.30 -13.89
CA ARG A 104 5.17 -26.72 -13.97
C ARG A 104 5.13 -25.55 -14.95
N ARG A 105 4.18 -25.57 -15.84
CA ARG A 105 3.93 -24.45 -16.76
C ARG A 105 3.09 -23.38 -16.07
N LEU A 106 3.56 -22.14 -16.11
CA LEU A 106 2.90 -21.04 -15.40
C LEU A 106 2.79 -19.75 -16.19
N VAL A 107 1.79 -18.96 -15.84
CA VAL A 107 1.63 -17.58 -16.29
C VAL A 107 1.86 -16.61 -15.14
N LEU A 108 2.60 -15.53 -15.42
CA LEU A 108 2.72 -14.38 -14.54
C LEU A 108 1.74 -13.30 -15.00
N VAL A 109 0.93 -12.80 -14.08
CA VAL A 109 -0.11 -11.81 -14.33
C VAL A 109 0.15 -10.59 -13.44
N ALA A 110 0.32 -9.41 -14.03
CA ALA A 110 0.40 -8.14 -13.31
C ALA A 110 -0.52 -7.10 -13.96
N GLN A 111 -0.66 -5.91 -13.33
CA GLN A 111 -1.64 -4.93 -13.79
C GLN A 111 -1.09 -4.00 -14.89
N THR A 112 0.22 -3.73 -14.89
CA THR A 112 0.85 -2.78 -15.82
C THR A 112 2.06 -3.39 -16.53
N ASN A 113 2.42 -2.83 -17.69
CA ASN A 113 3.62 -3.26 -18.41
C ASN A 113 4.88 -3.10 -17.56
N ALA A 114 5.02 -1.98 -16.84
CA ALA A 114 6.20 -1.74 -15.98
C ALA A 114 6.34 -2.80 -14.88
N GLN A 115 5.23 -3.27 -14.28
CA GLN A 115 5.26 -4.35 -13.29
C GLN A 115 5.68 -5.69 -13.91
N VAL A 116 5.15 -6.01 -15.09
CA VAL A 116 5.53 -7.23 -15.82
C VAL A 116 7.01 -7.20 -16.20
N ASP A 117 7.47 -6.05 -16.71
CA ASP A 117 8.86 -5.88 -17.16
C ASP A 117 9.84 -5.99 -15.97
N ASP A 118 9.53 -5.37 -14.81
CA ASP A 118 10.34 -5.52 -13.59
C ASP A 118 10.39 -6.98 -13.11
N LEU A 119 9.28 -7.71 -13.14
CA LEU A 119 9.26 -9.12 -12.76
C LEU A 119 10.07 -10.00 -13.70
N VAL A 120 9.97 -9.79 -15.02
CA VAL A 120 10.73 -10.52 -16.02
C VAL A 120 12.22 -10.23 -15.91
N ASP A 121 12.61 -8.96 -15.75
CA ASP A 121 13.99 -8.55 -15.57
C ASP A 121 14.62 -9.15 -14.30
N ARG A 122 13.89 -9.16 -13.17
CA ARG A 122 14.33 -9.82 -11.93
C ARG A 122 14.46 -11.31 -12.09
N LEU A 123 13.47 -11.95 -12.71
CA LEU A 123 13.49 -13.40 -12.94
C LEU A 123 14.68 -13.79 -13.82
N ALA A 124 14.91 -13.06 -14.90
CA ALA A 124 16.02 -13.30 -15.82
C ALA A 124 17.40 -13.06 -15.18
N ARG A 125 17.51 -12.12 -14.23
CA ARG A 125 18.76 -11.89 -13.48
C ARG A 125 18.99 -12.98 -12.42
N GLU A 126 17.95 -13.45 -11.75
CA GLU A 126 18.09 -14.45 -10.69
C GLU A 126 18.23 -15.88 -11.24
N ASP A 127 17.74 -16.13 -12.46
CA ASP A 127 17.82 -17.41 -13.13
C ASP A 127 18.13 -17.24 -14.62
N PRO A 128 19.41 -17.09 -14.99
CA PRO A 128 19.82 -16.88 -16.38
C PRO A 128 19.53 -18.06 -17.30
N ASP A 129 19.34 -19.25 -16.76
CA ASP A 129 19.08 -20.46 -17.53
C ASP A 129 17.57 -20.72 -17.77
N LEU A 130 16.69 -19.97 -17.11
CA LEU A 130 15.25 -20.12 -17.25
C LEU A 130 14.72 -19.31 -18.43
N PRO A 131 14.22 -19.95 -19.50
CA PRO A 131 13.59 -19.23 -20.63
C PRO A 131 12.26 -18.60 -20.21
N VAL A 132 12.12 -17.29 -20.42
CA VAL A 132 10.92 -16.54 -20.06
C VAL A 132 10.30 -15.87 -21.28
N GLY A 133 9.00 -16.02 -21.44
CA GLY A 133 8.21 -15.32 -22.43
C GLY A 133 7.62 -14.02 -21.92
N ARG A 134 7.81 -12.91 -22.64
CA ARG A 134 7.13 -11.64 -22.40
C ARG A 134 6.08 -11.41 -23.51
N LEU A 135 4.82 -11.66 -23.19
CA LEU A 135 3.70 -11.43 -24.11
C LEU A 135 3.22 -9.97 -23.97
N HIS A 136 3.21 -9.21 -25.07
CA HIS A 136 2.88 -7.78 -25.08
C HIS A 136 1.87 -7.39 -26.17
N SER A 137 1.41 -6.13 -26.15
CA SER A 137 0.58 -5.56 -27.22
C SER A 137 1.46 -5.11 -28.39
N SER A 138 0.81 -4.70 -29.48
CA SER A 138 1.50 -4.16 -30.68
C SER A 138 1.77 -2.66 -30.60
N ASP A 139 1.82 -2.09 -29.40
CA ASP A 139 2.10 -0.67 -29.17
C ASP A 139 3.55 -0.30 -29.55
N PRO A 140 3.84 0.98 -29.87
CA PRO A 140 5.18 1.42 -30.24
C PRO A 140 6.26 1.23 -29.16
N ARG A 141 5.86 1.15 -27.87
CA ARG A 141 6.73 0.86 -26.72
C ARG A 141 6.04 -0.16 -25.82
N PRO A 142 6.01 -1.43 -26.23
CA PRO A 142 5.20 -2.45 -25.56
C PRO A 142 5.83 -2.98 -24.27
N TYR A 143 7.15 -2.83 -24.09
CA TYR A 143 7.92 -3.29 -22.93
C TYR A 143 9.18 -2.43 -22.74
N ASP A 144 9.85 -2.57 -21.59
CA ASP A 144 11.11 -1.88 -21.30
C ASP A 144 12.26 -2.52 -22.08
N PRO A 145 13.05 -1.74 -22.85
CA PRO A 145 14.24 -2.24 -23.58
C PRO A 145 15.31 -2.91 -22.69
N VAL A 146 15.22 -2.78 -21.38
CA VAL A 146 16.11 -3.50 -20.44
C VAL A 146 16.01 -5.02 -20.65
N LEU A 147 14.86 -5.53 -21.07
CA LEU A 147 14.63 -6.95 -21.33
C LEU A 147 15.45 -7.49 -22.51
N ASP A 148 15.83 -6.64 -23.47
CA ASP A 148 16.65 -7.02 -24.64
C ASP A 148 18.10 -7.40 -24.24
N ARG A 149 18.49 -7.17 -22.99
CA ARG A 149 19.79 -7.57 -22.44
C ARG A 149 19.87 -9.05 -22.03
N HIS A 150 18.72 -9.69 -21.93
CA HIS A 150 18.58 -11.07 -21.45
C HIS A 150 18.30 -12.01 -22.61
N GLU A 151 19.29 -12.79 -23.02
CA GLU A 151 19.19 -13.73 -24.16
C GLU A 151 18.08 -14.80 -23.97
N GLN A 152 17.79 -15.16 -22.72
CA GLN A 152 16.74 -16.13 -22.36
C GLN A 152 15.32 -15.53 -22.37
N VAL A 153 15.16 -14.20 -22.50
CA VAL A 153 13.85 -13.55 -22.57
C VAL A 153 13.41 -13.45 -24.03
N ARG A 154 12.27 -14.07 -24.32
CA ARG A 154 11.62 -13.99 -25.65
C ARG A 154 10.41 -13.06 -25.57
N THR A 155 10.37 -12.03 -26.37
CA THR A 155 9.24 -11.09 -26.46
C THR A 155 8.37 -11.42 -27.67
N ALA A 156 7.04 -11.35 -27.54
CA ALA A 156 6.11 -11.62 -28.64
C ALA A 156 4.76 -10.91 -28.47
N THR A 157 4.05 -10.70 -29.57
CA THR A 157 2.68 -10.19 -29.58
C THR A 157 1.63 -11.31 -29.61
N GLY A 158 2.01 -12.49 -30.10
CA GLY A 158 1.19 -13.70 -30.19
C GLY A 158 1.62 -14.76 -29.21
N ILE A 159 0.66 -15.41 -28.53
CA ILE A 159 0.98 -16.49 -27.57
C ILE A 159 1.60 -17.70 -28.25
N GLY A 160 1.28 -17.94 -29.54
CA GLY A 160 1.85 -19.04 -30.32
C GLY A 160 3.37 -18.93 -30.49
N ASP A 161 3.91 -17.70 -30.58
CA ASP A 161 5.34 -17.44 -30.72
C ASP A 161 6.14 -17.75 -29.43
N LEU A 162 5.44 -17.94 -28.32
CA LEU A 162 5.99 -18.30 -27.00
C LEU A 162 5.69 -19.78 -26.65
N ALA A 163 5.24 -20.57 -27.62
CA ALA A 163 4.98 -21.99 -27.39
C ALA A 163 6.24 -22.71 -26.94
N GLY A 164 6.08 -23.65 -25.98
CA GLY A 164 7.17 -24.43 -25.40
C GLY A 164 7.92 -23.72 -24.26
N LEU A 165 7.57 -22.49 -23.90
CA LEU A 165 8.09 -21.84 -22.69
C LEU A 165 7.25 -22.21 -21.47
N ASP A 166 7.93 -22.54 -20.37
CA ASP A 166 7.25 -22.88 -19.12
C ASP A 166 6.76 -21.65 -18.36
N VAL A 167 7.42 -20.50 -18.52
CA VAL A 167 7.06 -19.24 -17.87
C VAL A 167 6.71 -18.19 -18.92
N VAL A 168 5.49 -17.66 -18.87
CA VAL A 168 5.06 -16.56 -19.74
C VAL A 168 4.44 -15.44 -18.89
N ALA A 169 4.91 -14.21 -19.05
CA ALA A 169 4.48 -13.04 -18.32
C ALA A 169 3.72 -12.05 -19.20
N SER A 170 2.63 -11.50 -18.67
CA SER A 170 1.88 -10.44 -19.34
C SER A 170 0.97 -9.66 -18.38
N THR A 171 0.37 -8.58 -18.88
CA THR A 171 -0.67 -7.85 -18.15
C THR A 171 -1.99 -8.63 -18.12
N ALA A 172 -2.80 -8.40 -17.07
CA ALA A 172 -4.15 -8.97 -16.97
C ALA A 172 -4.99 -8.68 -18.23
N ALA A 173 -4.92 -7.46 -18.76
CA ALA A 173 -5.64 -7.07 -19.97
C ALA A 173 -5.22 -7.90 -21.21
N LYS A 174 -3.93 -8.15 -21.38
CA LYS A 174 -3.42 -8.97 -22.48
C LYS A 174 -3.80 -10.44 -22.30
N TRP A 175 -3.75 -10.97 -21.08
CA TRP A 175 -4.21 -12.31 -20.78
C TRP A 175 -5.73 -12.48 -21.01
N ALA A 176 -6.54 -11.47 -20.67
CA ALA A 176 -7.98 -11.48 -20.98
C ALA A 176 -8.24 -11.53 -22.50
N TYR A 177 -7.44 -10.80 -23.29
CA TYR A 177 -7.50 -10.89 -24.76
C TYR A 177 -7.17 -12.30 -25.28
N VAL A 178 -6.13 -12.95 -24.72
CA VAL A 178 -5.77 -14.33 -25.07
C VAL A 178 -6.91 -15.30 -24.71
N ALA A 179 -7.49 -15.16 -23.52
CA ALA A 179 -8.61 -16.00 -23.09
C ALA A 179 -9.82 -15.86 -24.02
N ALA A 180 -10.20 -14.62 -24.34
CA ALA A 180 -11.31 -14.35 -25.28
C ALA A 180 -11.04 -14.89 -26.68
N SER A 181 -9.79 -14.82 -27.16
CA SER A 181 -9.39 -15.33 -28.47
C SER A 181 -9.48 -16.85 -28.53
N ARG A 182 -9.02 -17.55 -27.49
CA ARG A 182 -9.11 -19.01 -27.36
C ARG A 182 -10.56 -19.50 -27.29
N ALA A 183 -11.40 -18.82 -26.51
CA ALA A 183 -12.82 -19.15 -26.42
C ALA A 183 -13.54 -19.07 -27.78
N LYS A 184 -13.21 -18.09 -28.62
CA LYS A 184 -13.76 -17.94 -29.97
C LYS A 184 -13.33 -19.05 -30.93
N GLN A 185 -12.15 -19.60 -30.74
CA GLN A 185 -11.62 -20.69 -31.56
C GLN A 185 -12.18 -22.06 -31.20
N GLY A 186 -13.01 -22.15 -30.15
CA GLY A 186 -13.63 -23.41 -29.73
C GLY A 186 -12.61 -24.45 -29.26
N ALA A 187 -11.40 -24.03 -29.00
CA ALA A 187 -10.34 -24.91 -28.57
C ALA A 187 -10.52 -25.32 -27.11
N ASP A 188 -10.56 -26.61 -26.83
CA ASP A 188 -10.10 -27.19 -25.56
C ASP A 188 -8.62 -26.85 -25.42
N ALA A 189 -8.32 -25.56 -25.25
CA ALA A 189 -6.96 -25.09 -25.17
C ALA A 189 -6.39 -25.55 -23.84
N GLU A 190 -5.29 -26.28 -23.92
CA GLU A 190 -4.50 -26.68 -22.77
C GLU A 190 -4.32 -25.49 -21.80
N ARG A 191 -4.71 -25.68 -20.55
CA ARG A 191 -4.55 -24.68 -19.49
C ARG A 191 -3.11 -24.72 -18.99
N TRP A 192 -2.65 -23.57 -18.48
CA TRP A 192 -1.45 -23.57 -17.68
C TRP A 192 -1.75 -24.23 -16.33
N GLU A 193 -0.79 -24.96 -15.80
CA GLU A 193 -0.98 -25.61 -14.50
C GLU A 193 -1.11 -24.57 -13.40
N HIS A 194 -0.30 -23.48 -13.47
CA HIS A 194 -0.26 -22.44 -12.45
C HIS A 194 -0.37 -21.03 -13.04
N ALA A 195 -0.87 -20.12 -12.20
CA ALA A 195 -0.72 -18.68 -12.38
C ALA A 195 -0.09 -18.06 -11.12
N ILE A 196 0.70 -17.03 -11.29
CA ILE A 196 1.06 -16.11 -10.20
C ILE A 196 0.48 -14.76 -10.54
N VAL A 197 -0.43 -14.27 -9.71
CA VAL A 197 -1.09 -12.98 -9.87
C VAL A 197 -0.45 -12.01 -8.90
N ASP A 198 0.38 -11.12 -9.43
CA ASP A 198 0.99 -10.03 -8.66
C ASP A 198 0.05 -8.83 -8.59
N GLU A 199 0.12 -8.08 -7.50
CA GLU A 199 -0.80 -6.99 -7.15
C GLU A 199 -2.27 -7.44 -7.18
N ALA A 200 -2.56 -8.61 -6.62
CA ALA A 200 -3.88 -9.23 -6.67
C ALA A 200 -4.99 -8.34 -6.08
N TYR A 201 -4.68 -7.50 -5.07
CA TYR A 201 -5.63 -6.55 -4.49
C TYR A 201 -5.98 -5.40 -5.42
N GLN A 202 -5.09 -5.03 -6.35
CA GLN A 202 -5.34 -4.03 -7.38
C GLN A 202 -6.04 -4.60 -8.62
N MET A 203 -6.12 -5.91 -8.73
CA MET A 203 -6.85 -6.56 -9.81
C MET A 203 -8.35 -6.45 -9.55
N ARG A 204 -9.12 -6.04 -10.56
CA ARG A 204 -10.58 -6.04 -10.50
C ARG A 204 -11.12 -7.46 -10.60
N SER A 205 -12.28 -7.71 -10.00
CA SER A 205 -12.92 -9.04 -10.03
C SER A 205 -13.31 -9.46 -11.46
N ASP A 206 -13.76 -8.54 -12.31
CA ASP A 206 -14.06 -8.82 -13.72
C ASP A 206 -12.82 -9.21 -14.52
N ALA A 207 -11.67 -8.61 -14.21
CA ALA A 207 -10.39 -8.97 -14.84
C ALA A 207 -9.96 -10.39 -14.44
N LEU A 208 -10.10 -10.75 -13.14
CA LEU A 208 -9.82 -12.12 -12.69
C LEU A 208 -10.73 -13.14 -13.37
N LEU A 209 -12.03 -12.88 -13.46
CA LEU A 209 -12.98 -13.76 -14.17
C LEU A 209 -12.57 -13.95 -15.63
N SER A 210 -12.10 -12.89 -16.28
CA SER A 210 -11.66 -12.95 -17.69
C SER A 210 -10.44 -13.84 -17.90
N VAL A 211 -9.55 -13.97 -16.92
CA VAL A 211 -8.32 -14.76 -17.05
C VAL A 211 -8.37 -16.12 -16.33
N GLY A 212 -9.32 -16.32 -15.41
CA GLY A 212 -9.40 -17.49 -14.54
C GLY A 212 -9.55 -18.82 -15.29
N GLY A 213 -10.05 -18.80 -16.53
CA GLY A 213 -10.11 -19.97 -17.40
C GLY A 213 -8.78 -20.42 -17.99
N LEU A 214 -7.72 -19.63 -17.88
CA LEU A 214 -6.42 -19.94 -18.49
C LEU A 214 -5.55 -20.89 -17.66
N PHE A 215 -5.81 -21.04 -16.38
CA PHE A 215 -4.97 -21.81 -15.45
C PHE A 215 -5.81 -22.68 -14.51
N GLU A 216 -5.16 -23.65 -13.87
CA GLU A 216 -5.83 -24.57 -12.95
C GLU A 216 -5.66 -24.16 -11.49
N ARG A 217 -4.50 -23.63 -11.15
CA ARG A 217 -4.11 -23.21 -9.79
C ARG A 217 -3.53 -21.81 -9.83
N ALA A 218 -3.64 -21.06 -8.72
CA ALA A 218 -3.08 -19.73 -8.66
C ALA A 218 -2.51 -19.36 -7.29
N LEU A 219 -1.38 -18.66 -7.32
CA LEU A 219 -0.82 -17.91 -6.19
C LEU A 219 -1.21 -16.43 -6.38
N PHE A 220 -1.99 -15.89 -5.45
CA PHE A 220 -2.38 -14.49 -5.42
C PHE A 220 -1.51 -13.75 -4.41
N VAL A 221 -0.72 -12.79 -4.87
CA VAL A 221 0.16 -11.99 -4.00
C VAL A 221 -0.22 -10.53 -4.12
N GLY A 222 -0.39 -9.85 -3.00
CA GLY A 222 -0.73 -8.44 -3.04
C GLY A 222 -0.70 -7.78 -1.66
N ASP A 223 -0.91 -6.49 -1.65
CA ASP A 223 -0.88 -5.66 -0.45
C ASP A 223 -2.30 -5.22 -0.09
N PRO A 224 -2.87 -5.73 1.04
CA PRO A 224 -4.22 -5.40 1.43
C PRO A 224 -4.40 -3.93 1.89
N GLY A 225 -3.33 -3.26 2.30
CA GLY A 225 -3.39 -1.89 2.81
C GLY A 225 -3.14 -0.82 1.75
N GLN A 226 -2.94 -1.20 0.47
CA GLN A 226 -2.73 -0.23 -0.61
C GLN A 226 -4.02 0.12 -1.34
N LEU A 227 -3.89 0.96 -2.38
CA LEU A 227 -5.00 1.49 -3.15
C LEU A 227 -5.89 0.41 -3.75
N ASP A 228 -7.18 0.64 -3.70
CA ASP A 228 -8.19 -0.19 -4.36
C ASP A 228 -8.07 -0.16 -5.89
N PRO A 229 -8.64 -1.15 -6.58
CA PRO A 229 -8.67 -1.16 -8.03
C PRO A 229 -9.30 0.11 -8.60
N PHE A 230 -8.62 0.76 -9.53
CA PHE A 230 -9.17 1.94 -10.20
C PHE A 230 -10.26 1.53 -11.20
N SER A 231 -11.45 2.12 -11.07
CA SER A 231 -12.51 2.03 -12.07
C SER A 231 -12.76 3.40 -12.71
N ALA A 232 -12.69 3.46 -14.03
CA ALA A 232 -13.06 4.64 -14.81
C ALA A 232 -14.58 4.70 -15.08
N VAL A 233 -15.30 3.61 -14.82
CA VAL A 233 -16.75 3.49 -15.03
C VAL A 233 -17.42 3.58 -13.67
N GLY A 234 -18.47 4.40 -13.55
CA GLY A 234 -19.26 4.48 -12.31
C GLY A 234 -19.82 3.09 -11.95
N ALA A 235 -19.28 2.55 -10.87
CA ALA A 235 -19.67 1.23 -10.37
C ALA A 235 -20.59 1.34 -9.14
N GLU A 236 -21.07 2.55 -8.84
CA GLU A 236 -21.86 2.85 -7.64
C GLU A 236 -23.08 1.93 -7.47
N GLN A 237 -23.72 1.53 -8.59
CA GLN A 237 -24.84 0.59 -8.58
C GLN A 237 -24.49 -0.83 -8.11
N TRP A 238 -23.22 -1.19 -8.12
CA TRP A 238 -22.72 -2.51 -7.71
C TRP A 238 -22.04 -2.48 -6.33
N SER A 239 -21.80 -1.28 -5.81
CA SER A 239 -21.11 -1.11 -4.53
C SER A 239 -21.82 -1.86 -3.40
N GLY A 240 -21.05 -2.65 -2.64
CA GLY A 240 -21.56 -3.46 -1.54
C GLY A 240 -22.19 -4.81 -1.94
N LEU A 241 -22.27 -5.13 -3.23
CA LEU A 241 -22.72 -6.45 -3.70
C LEU A 241 -21.54 -7.43 -3.75
N ALA A 242 -21.82 -8.71 -3.49
CA ALA A 242 -20.81 -9.78 -3.49
C ALA A 242 -20.12 -9.99 -4.86
N TRP A 243 -20.72 -9.50 -5.94
CA TRP A 243 -20.21 -9.57 -7.32
C TRP A 243 -20.03 -8.20 -7.96
N ASP A 244 -19.62 -7.24 -7.18
CA ASP A 244 -19.20 -5.95 -7.73
C ASP A 244 -18.02 -6.15 -8.70
N PRO A 245 -18.17 -5.87 -10.01
CA PRO A 245 -17.10 -6.08 -11.00
C PRO A 245 -15.89 -5.17 -10.77
N ALA A 246 -16.07 -4.06 -10.06
CA ALA A 246 -15.03 -3.12 -9.72
C ALA A 246 -14.33 -3.46 -8.40
N ALA A 247 -14.90 -4.34 -7.58
CA ALA A 247 -14.27 -4.77 -6.34
C ALA A 247 -12.93 -5.47 -6.60
N SER A 248 -12.06 -5.46 -5.59
CA SER A 248 -10.83 -6.24 -5.63
C SER A 248 -11.11 -7.72 -5.91
N ALA A 249 -10.33 -8.30 -6.80
CA ALA A 249 -10.37 -9.73 -7.09
C ALA A 249 -10.24 -10.59 -5.82
N VAL A 250 -9.40 -10.16 -4.88
CA VAL A 250 -9.20 -10.84 -3.60
C VAL A 250 -10.45 -10.79 -2.74
N THR A 251 -11.11 -9.63 -2.64
CA THR A 251 -12.37 -9.49 -1.89
C THR A 251 -13.44 -10.46 -2.42
N THR A 252 -13.58 -10.51 -3.74
CA THR A 252 -14.51 -11.43 -4.40
C THR A 252 -14.14 -12.89 -4.19
N LEU A 253 -12.84 -13.24 -4.32
CA LEU A 253 -12.35 -14.60 -4.05
C LEU A 253 -12.69 -15.05 -2.63
N LEU A 254 -12.42 -14.21 -1.63
CA LEU A 254 -12.67 -14.54 -0.22
C LEU A 254 -14.17 -14.65 0.11
N ALA A 255 -15.01 -13.83 -0.53
CA ALA A 255 -16.46 -13.91 -0.37
C ALA A 255 -17.02 -15.26 -0.89
N HIS A 256 -16.47 -15.78 -1.99
CA HIS A 256 -16.93 -17.03 -2.61
C HIS A 256 -16.14 -18.27 -2.18
N HIS A 257 -14.93 -18.08 -1.69
CA HIS A 257 -14.03 -19.15 -1.25
C HIS A 257 -13.44 -18.84 0.13
N PRO A 258 -14.25 -18.84 1.21
CA PRO A 258 -13.79 -18.47 2.56
C PRO A 258 -12.76 -19.44 3.14
N GLY A 259 -12.66 -20.65 2.59
CA GLY A 259 -11.64 -21.66 2.97
C GLY A 259 -10.32 -21.56 2.19
N LEU A 260 -10.12 -20.51 1.39
CA LEU A 260 -8.87 -20.31 0.67
C LEU A 260 -7.70 -20.14 1.65
N PRO A 261 -6.59 -20.90 1.51
CA PRO A 261 -5.38 -20.71 2.32
C PRO A 261 -4.88 -19.26 2.21
N GLN A 262 -4.72 -18.63 3.37
CA GLN A 262 -4.26 -17.26 3.48
C GLN A 262 -2.97 -17.23 4.29
N HIS A 263 -1.92 -16.73 3.68
CA HIS A 263 -0.63 -16.48 4.29
C HIS A 263 -0.34 -14.98 4.40
N ARG A 264 0.61 -14.62 5.23
CA ARG A 264 1.11 -13.25 5.33
C ARG A 264 2.63 -13.23 5.33
N LEU A 265 3.22 -12.20 4.77
CA LEU A 265 4.63 -11.89 4.96
C LEU A 265 4.78 -11.03 6.22
N PRO A 266 5.37 -11.54 7.30
CA PRO A 266 5.28 -10.91 8.62
C PRO A 266 6.29 -9.78 8.85
N VAL A 267 7.17 -9.49 7.88
CA VAL A 267 8.31 -8.59 8.07
C VAL A 267 8.42 -7.59 6.93
N SER A 268 8.47 -6.30 7.27
CA SER A 268 8.82 -5.23 6.33
C SER A 268 10.33 -4.95 6.38
N TRP A 269 11.00 -5.10 5.24
CA TRP A 269 12.40 -4.75 5.06
C TRP A 269 12.61 -3.29 4.61
N ARG A 270 11.51 -2.59 4.32
CA ARG A 270 11.52 -1.16 3.94
C ARG A 270 11.35 -0.27 5.16
N LEU A 271 10.30 -0.50 5.93
CA LEU A 271 9.93 0.40 7.02
C LEU A 271 10.88 0.24 8.21
N PRO A 272 11.42 1.36 8.75
CA PRO A 272 12.27 1.32 9.94
C PRO A 272 11.46 0.89 11.17
N ALA A 273 12.17 0.51 12.23
CA ALA A 273 11.55 0.17 13.52
C ALA A 273 10.68 1.30 14.09
N SER A 274 10.97 2.56 13.75
CA SER A 274 10.16 3.73 14.14
C SER A 274 8.83 3.85 13.37
N ALA A 275 8.72 3.27 12.17
CA ALA A 275 7.53 3.44 11.32
C ALA A 275 6.64 2.19 11.26
N ALA A 276 7.22 1.01 11.31
CA ALA A 276 6.46 -0.24 11.17
C ALA A 276 5.32 -0.39 12.20
N PRO A 277 5.46 -0.01 13.49
CA PRO A 277 4.38 -0.13 14.47
C PRO A 277 3.16 0.74 14.13
N LEU A 278 3.37 1.99 13.70
CA LEU A 278 2.28 2.87 13.27
C LEU A 278 1.59 2.31 12.02
N VAL A 279 2.37 2.03 10.97
CA VAL A 279 1.83 1.58 9.69
C VAL A 279 1.09 0.26 9.86
N SER A 280 1.63 -0.69 10.63
CA SER A 280 0.99 -1.96 10.93
C SER A 280 -0.35 -1.77 11.67
N ARG A 281 -0.37 -0.94 12.71
CA ARG A 281 -1.59 -0.70 13.50
C ARG A 281 -2.66 0.06 12.70
N ALA A 282 -2.27 1.10 11.95
CA ALA A 282 -3.21 1.97 11.26
C ALA A 282 -3.80 1.34 9.98
N PHE A 283 -3.02 0.54 9.27
CA PHE A 283 -3.40 0.05 7.93
C PHE A 283 -3.50 -1.47 7.82
N TYR A 284 -2.93 -2.21 8.76
CA TYR A 284 -2.87 -3.68 8.74
C TYR A 284 -3.32 -4.32 10.06
N PRO A 285 -4.44 -3.88 10.67
CA PRO A 285 -4.87 -4.43 11.96
C PRO A 285 -5.21 -5.92 11.90
N PHE A 286 -5.57 -6.41 10.71
CA PHE A 286 -5.93 -7.82 10.48
C PHE A 286 -4.76 -8.67 9.96
N THR A 287 -3.72 -8.02 9.44
CA THR A 287 -2.51 -8.65 8.90
C THR A 287 -1.25 -7.97 9.45
N PRO A 288 -1.06 -7.96 10.78
CA PRO A 288 0.03 -7.21 11.40
C PRO A 288 1.40 -7.72 10.95
N PHE A 289 2.33 -6.79 10.89
CA PHE A 289 3.73 -7.04 10.54
C PHE A 289 4.67 -6.22 11.42
N ARG A 290 5.96 -6.59 11.40
CA ARG A 290 7.02 -5.87 12.12
C ARG A 290 8.13 -5.39 11.17
N SER A 291 9.00 -4.51 11.66
CA SER A 291 10.21 -4.13 10.95
C SER A 291 11.23 -5.29 10.92
N GLY A 292 11.93 -5.41 9.81
CA GLY A 292 13.12 -6.25 9.70
C GLY A 292 14.39 -5.61 10.26
N THR A 293 14.30 -4.36 10.77
CA THR A 293 15.42 -3.63 11.35
C THR A 293 15.15 -3.30 12.81
N GLY A 294 16.23 -3.27 13.61
CA GLY A 294 16.18 -2.90 15.02
C GLY A 294 16.07 -1.38 15.24
N PRO A 295 15.69 -0.97 16.47
CA PRO A 295 15.69 0.45 16.85
C PRO A 295 17.07 1.09 16.64
N GLY A 296 17.12 2.25 15.98
CA GLY A 296 18.34 3.01 15.74
C GLY A 296 19.28 2.45 14.66
N GLU A 297 18.96 1.35 14.00
CA GLU A 297 19.74 0.86 12.85
C GLU A 297 19.63 1.79 11.65
N ARG A 298 18.48 2.40 11.46
CA ARG A 298 18.26 3.39 10.40
C ARG A 298 18.22 4.78 11.00
N ARG A 299 19.12 5.63 10.55
CA ARG A 299 19.32 6.97 11.05
C ARG A 299 19.42 7.97 9.93
N LEU A 300 18.84 9.15 10.15
CA LEU A 300 19.04 10.36 9.39
C LEU A 300 19.79 11.34 10.29
N THR A 301 20.88 11.92 9.78
CA THR A 301 21.67 12.91 10.54
C THR A 301 22.01 14.09 9.63
N PHE A 302 22.25 15.27 10.21
CA PHE A 302 22.58 16.50 9.51
C PHE A 302 23.91 17.06 9.99
N ALA A 303 24.83 17.35 9.07
CA ALA A 303 26.08 18.05 9.36
C ALA A 303 25.87 19.58 9.39
N GLY A 304 24.98 20.09 8.54
CA GLY A 304 24.66 21.51 8.46
C GLY A 304 23.83 22.01 9.63
N ARG A 305 24.07 23.27 10.02
CA ARG A 305 23.37 23.90 11.17
C ARG A 305 21.90 24.13 10.87
N SER A 306 21.08 23.98 11.92
CA SER A 306 19.70 24.43 11.94
C SER A 306 19.65 25.97 11.99
N ASP A 307 18.76 26.56 11.16
CA ASP A 307 18.48 27.99 11.16
C ASP A 307 17.31 28.34 12.12
N GLY A 308 16.75 27.33 12.81
CA GLY A 308 15.63 27.48 13.73
C GLY A 308 14.27 27.67 13.07
N SER A 309 14.18 27.61 11.73
CA SER A 309 12.92 27.66 10.99
C SER A 309 12.02 26.45 11.31
N GLY A 310 10.71 26.57 11.01
CA GLY A 310 9.78 25.44 11.13
C GLY A 310 10.25 24.23 10.32
N ALA A 311 10.83 24.46 9.14
CA ALA A 311 11.39 23.41 8.31
C ALA A 311 12.54 22.68 9.00
N ASP A 312 13.48 23.40 9.60
CA ASP A 312 14.61 22.78 10.29
C ASP A 312 14.17 22.05 11.56
N ARG A 313 13.26 22.64 12.33
CA ARG A 313 12.73 22.00 13.55
C ARG A 313 12.03 20.67 13.24
N VAL A 314 11.21 20.62 12.15
CA VAL A 314 10.54 19.37 11.79
C VAL A 314 11.51 18.34 11.22
N LEU A 315 12.59 18.78 10.58
CA LEU A 315 13.67 17.89 10.14
C LEU A 315 14.48 17.31 11.30
N ASP A 316 14.74 18.13 12.34
CA ASP A 316 15.39 17.66 13.56
C ASP A 316 14.52 16.61 14.28
N GLU A 317 13.21 16.85 14.36
CA GLU A 317 12.24 15.89 14.91
C GLU A 317 12.20 14.60 14.07
N ALA A 318 12.13 14.71 12.74
CA ALA A 318 12.12 13.56 11.85
C ALA A 318 13.43 12.75 11.91
N ALA A 319 14.57 13.40 12.13
CA ALA A 319 15.85 12.73 12.32
C ALA A 319 15.91 11.96 13.66
N ALA A 320 15.28 12.51 14.71
CA ALA A 320 15.25 11.90 16.03
C ALA A 320 14.29 10.71 16.13
N SER A 321 13.08 10.85 15.56
CA SER A 321 11.97 9.90 15.74
C SER A 321 11.61 9.06 14.50
N GLY A 322 12.06 9.48 13.30
CA GLY A 322 11.62 8.94 12.02
C GLY A 322 10.36 9.60 11.48
N TRP A 323 9.70 10.48 12.27
CA TRP A 323 8.48 11.19 11.91
C TRP A 323 8.56 12.68 12.21
N GLY A 324 7.88 13.50 11.41
CA GLY A 324 7.69 14.91 11.69
C GLY A 324 6.38 15.41 11.11
N LEU A 325 5.65 16.22 11.87
CA LEU A 325 4.47 16.94 11.39
C LEU A 325 4.77 18.43 11.37
N LEU A 326 4.85 19.03 10.19
CA LEU A 326 4.87 20.48 10.04
C LEU A 326 3.43 20.99 9.95
N GLU A 327 2.92 21.53 11.07
CA GLU A 327 1.55 22.01 11.18
C GLU A 327 1.48 23.49 10.78
N LEU A 328 0.75 23.78 9.71
CA LEU A 328 0.42 25.12 9.27
C LEU A 328 -0.84 25.63 9.97
N PRO A 329 -1.04 26.95 10.11
CA PRO A 329 -2.27 27.50 10.67
C PRO A 329 -3.53 26.99 9.97
N ALA A 330 -4.59 26.77 10.75
CA ALA A 330 -5.88 26.34 10.20
C ALA A 330 -6.40 27.32 9.14
N ALA A 331 -6.77 26.80 8.00
CA ALA A 331 -7.42 27.56 6.94
C ALA A 331 -8.08 26.60 5.95
N HIS A 332 -9.25 26.93 5.46
CA HIS A 332 -9.82 26.31 4.28
C HIS A 332 -9.14 26.85 3.03
N THR A 333 -8.68 25.96 2.17
CA THR A 333 -7.88 26.32 1.00
C THR A 333 -8.40 25.62 -0.26
N PRO A 334 -8.11 26.18 -1.45
CA PRO A 334 -8.29 25.43 -2.69
C PRO A 334 -7.50 24.11 -2.64
N ARG A 335 -7.81 23.19 -3.55
CA ARG A 335 -7.12 21.89 -3.67
C ARG A 335 -5.59 22.04 -3.70
N THR A 336 -5.09 23.07 -4.35
CA THR A 336 -3.66 23.41 -4.37
C THR A 336 -3.42 24.61 -3.46
N ASP A 337 -2.98 24.35 -2.23
CA ASP A 337 -2.67 25.33 -1.21
C ASP A 337 -1.24 25.90 -1.43
N PRO A 338 -1.09 27.20 -1.79
CA PRO A 338 0.23 27.78 -2.03
C PRO A 338 1.15 27.77 -0.81
N ALA A 339 0.61 27.94 0.40
CA ALA A 339 1.40 27.93 1.64
C ALA A 339 1.93 26.53 1.97
N ALA A 340 1.10 25.49 1.81
CA ALA A 340 1.52 24.12 1.99
C ALA A 340 2.56 23.70 0.93
N VAL A 341 2.36 24.09 -0.33
CA VAL A 341 3.34 23.88 -1.42
C VAL A 341 4.68 24.55 -1.11
N ALA A 342 4.66 25.79 -0.62
CA ALA A 342 5.88 26.51 -0.24
C ALA A 342 6.57 25.85 0.95
N ALA A 343 5.82 25.40 1.96
CA ALA A 343 6.36 24.67 3.12
C ALA A 343 7.03 23.35 2.71
N VAL A 344 6.39 22.56 1.83
CA VAL A 344 7.00 21.33 1.27
C VAL A 344 8.30 21.66 0.54
N ALA A 345 8.30 22.68 -0.33
CA ALA A 345 9.51 23.06 -1.06
C ALA A 345 10.63 23.53 -0.13
N GLN A 346 10.29 24.25 0.95
CA GLN A 346 11.26 24.68 1.96
C GLN A 346 11.85 23.46 2.71
N VAL A 347 11.02 22.51 3.14
CA VAL A 347 11.50 21.29 3.81
C VAL A 347 12.45 20.52 2.90
N VAL A 348 12.10 20.29 1.63
CA VAL A 348 12.97 19.59 0.67
C VAL A 348 14.27 20.35 0.43
N ARG A 349 14.21 21.67 0.27
CA ARG A 349 15.40 22.51 0.13
C ARG A 349 16.34 22.37 1.34
N ARG A 350 15.79 22.46 2.56
CA ARG A 350 16.58 22.32 3.79
C ARG A 350 17.16 20.92 3.98
N LEU A 351 16.44 19.87 3.59
CA LEU A 351 16.98 18.49 3.58
C LEU A 351 18.30 18.39 2.79
N LEU A 352 18.36 19.06 1.63
CA LEU A 352 19.56 19.05 0.76
C LEU A 352 20.64 20.02 1.24
N GLU A 353 20.26 21.21 1.74
CA GLU A 353 21.21 22.22 2.22
C GLU A 353 21.89 21.87 3.54
N ARG A 354 21.30 20.97 4.33
CA ARG A 354 21.85 20.58 5.64
C ARG A 354 22.80 19.38 5.57
N ASP A 355 23.28 19.00 4.38
CA ASP A 355 24.22 17.88 4.18
C ASP A 355 23.76 16.63 4.96
N GLY A 356 22.53 16.20 4.66
CA GLY A 356 21.94 15.02 5.27
C GLY A 356 22.73 13.75 4.93
N THR A 357 22.87 12.87 5.91
CA THR A 357 23.42 11.52 5.70
C THR A 357 22.48 10.48 6.29
N THR A 358 22.40 9.33 5.64
CA THR A 358 21.62 8.18 6.11
C THR A 358 22.55 7.02 6.45
N ALA A 359 22.17 6.27 7.50
CA ALA A 359 22.84 5.02 7.85
C ALA A 359 21.77 3.92 7.99
N SER A 360 22.11 2.71 7.54
CA SER A 360 21.25 1.54 7.61
C SER A 360 22.07 0.26 7.72
N GLU A 361 21.38 -0.87 7.86
CA GLU A 361 21.94 -2.23 7.82
C GLU A 361 22.70 -2.53 6.50
N ARG A 362 22.45 -1.75 5.46
CA ARG A 362 23.11 -1.88 4.13
C ARG A 362 24.24 -0.90 3.90
N GLY A 363 24.65 -0.17 4.93
CA GLY A 363 25.63 0.91 4.86
C GLY A 363 24.97 2.29 4.97
N GLY A 364 25.79 3.33 4.74
CA GLY A 364 25.36 4.72 4.83
C GLY A 364 25.90 5.56 3.68
N GLY A 365 25.35 6.77 3.52
CA GLY A 365 25.81 7.70 2.50
C GLY A 365 25.11 9.04 2.57
N ALA A 366 25.54 9.98 1.72
CA ALA A 366 24.91 11.27 1.57
C ALA A 366 23.44 11.12 1.09
N LEU A 367 22.57 11.96 1.63
CA LEU A 367 21.20 12.06 1.19
C LEU A 367 21.15 12.93 -0.08
N THR A 368 20.96 12.29 -1.22
CA THR A 368 20.89 12.94 -2.53
C THR A 368 19.45 13.16 -2.98
N ALA A 369 19.23 14.06 -3.92
CA ALA A 369 17.89 14.46 -4.36
C ALA A 369 17.05 13.30 -4.96
N ASP A 370 17.68 12.35 -5.64
CA ASP A 370 17.06 11.13 -6.20
C ASP A 370 16.57 10.14 -5.12
N ARG A 371 17.06 10.29 -3.87
CA ARG A 371 16.63 9.50 -2.72
C ARG A 371 15.47 10.12 -1.94
N LEU A 372 14.94 11.26 -2.43
CA LEU A 372 13.81 11.99 -1.85
C LEU A 372 12.56 11.83 -2.68
N ALA A 373 11.41 11.74 -2.01
CA ALA A 373 10.14 11.87 -2.68
C ALA A 373 9.21 12.86 -1.99
N VAL A 374 8.39 13.54 -2.79
CA VAL A 374 7.23 14.28 -2.32
C VAL A 374 5.95 13.60 -2.77
N GLY A 375 5.12 13.22 -1.79
CA GLY A 375 3.84 12.57 -2.00
C GLY A 375 2.66 13.53 -1.88
N THR A 376 1.71 13.44 -2.80
CA THR A 376 0.49 14.26 -2.81
C THR A 376 -0.75 13.42 -3.11
N ALA A 377 -1.94 13.95 -2.80
CA ALA A 377 -3.19 13.30 -3.17
C ALA A 377 -3.58 13.59 -4.64
N HIS A 378 -3.26 14.76 -5.17
CA HIS A 378 -3.74 15.24 -6.47
C HIS A 378 -2.59 15.61 -7.42
N ARG A 379 -2.83 15.45 -8.74
CA ARG A 379 -1.85 15.76 -9.79
C ARG A 379 -1.49 17.23 -9.87
N ASP A 380 -2.46 18.11 -9.63
CA ASP A 380 -2.25 19.57 -9.60
C ASP A 380 -1.37 19.99 -8.41
N GLN A 381 -1.53 19.37 -7.24
CA GLN A 381 -0.61 19.54 -6.11
C GLN A 381 0.82 19.11 -6.49
N ALA A 382 0.98 17.94 -7.09
CA ALA A 382 2.29 17.47 -7.54
C ALA A 382 2.92 18.42 -8.57
N ALA A 383 2.14 18.95 -9.51
CA ALA A 383 2.61 19.94 -10.48
C ALA A 383 3.04 21.24 -9.81
N ALA A 384 2.26 21.76 -8.84
CA ALA A 384 2.60 22.96 -8.09
C ALA A 384 3.87 22.80 -7.26
N VAL A 385 4.05 21.61 -6.61
CA VAL A 385 5.28 21.30 -5.87
C VAL A 385 6.49 21.24 -6.80
N ARG A 386 6.39 20.57 -7.96
CA ARG A 386 7.49 20.58 -8.94
C ARG A 386 7.87 21.99 -9.36
N GLY A 387 6.87 22.85 -9.63
CA GLY A 387 7.11 24.26 -9.95
C GLY A 387 7.77 25.03 -8.80
N ALA A 388 7.43 24.73 -7.56
CA ALA A 388 8.05 25.34 -6.38
C ALA A 388 9.50 24.87 -6.18
N LEU A 389 9.77 23.59 -6.34
CA LEU A 389 11.12 23.02 -6.27
C LEU A 389 12.03 23.55 -7.38
N ALA A 390 11.52 23.70 -8.62
CA ALA A 390 12.28 24.28 -9.73
C ALA A 390 12.70 25.74 -9.49
N ARG A 391 11.99 26.46 -8.61
CA ARG A 391 12.38 27.82 -8.20
C ARG A 391 13.32 27.84 -6.99
N ALA A 392 13.26 26.82 -6.16
CA ALA A 392 13.97 26.77 -4.88
C ALA A 392 15.32 26.02 -4.93
N LEU A 393 15.53 25.18 -5.95
CA LEU A 393 16.67 24.27 -6.08
C LEU A 393 17.37 24.46 -7.44
N PRO A 394 18.65 24.08 -7.55
CA PRO A 394 19.31 23.89 -8.84
C PRO A 394 18.52 22.90 -9.73
N ALA A 395 18.51 23.14 -11.04
CA ALA A 395 17.69 22.39 -11.99
C ALA A 395 17.91 20.88 -11.93
N GLU A 396 19.15 20.44 -11.77
CA GLU A 396 19.52 19.01 -11.61
C GLU A 396 18.88 18.41 -10.37
N ALA A 397 19.02 19.06 -9.20
CA ALA A 397 18.43 18.59 -7.94
C ALA A 397 16.90 18.60 -7.99
N ALA A 398 16.30 19.67 -8.53
CA ALA A 398 14.84 19.77 -8.69
C ALA A 398 14.29 18.65 -9.60
N GLY A 399 15.02 18.29 -10.65
CA GLY A 399 14.66 17.20 -11.56
C GLY A 399 14.86 15.80 -10.99
N ALA A 400 15.78 15.64 -10.03
CA ALA A 400 16.07 14.36 -9.40
C ALA A 400 15.08 14.00 -8.29
N VAL A 401 14.48 14.99 -7.57
CA VAL A 401 13.47 14.72 -6.56
C VAL A 401 12.22 14.14 -7.21
N THR A 402 11.79 12.96 -6.76
CA THR A 402 10.53 12.37 -7.22
C THR A 402 9.34 13.10 -6.60
N VAL A 403 8.47 13.70 -7.42
CA VAL A 403 7.24 14.35 -6.95
C VAL A 403 6.05 13.75 -7.68
N ASP A 404 5.19 13.02 -6.97
CA ASP A 404 4.00 12.43 -7.62
C ASP A 404 2.85 12.16 -6.62
N THR A 405 1.75 11.65 -7.16
CA THR A 405 0.59 11.21 -6.37
C THR A 405 0.83 9.85 -5.73
N ALA A 406 0.07 9.54 -4.67
CA ALA A 406 0.11 8.24 -4.01
C ALA A 406 0.04 7.07 -5.02
N ASN A 407 -0.85 7.15 -6.01
CA ASN A 407 -1.00 6.10 -7.03
C ASN A 407 0.28 5.81 -7.81
N ARG A 408 1.09 6.82 -8.10
CA ARG A 408 2.34 6.65 -8.85
C ARG A 408 3.54 6.33 -7.98
N LEU A 409 3.50 6.72 -6.70
CA LEU A 409 4.53 6.35 -5.73
C LEU A 409 4.39 4.90 -5.24
N GLN A 410 3.29 4.24 -5.59
CA GLN A 410 3.06 2.86 -5.21
C GLN A 410 4.18 1.94 -5.73
N GLY A 411 4.66 1.01 -4.90
CA GLY A 411 5.79 0.14 -5.21
C GLY A 411 7.18 0.76 -4.98
N MET A 412 7.32 2.08 -5.09
CA MET A 412 8.59 2.78 -4.93
C MET A 412 9.04 2.88 -3.46
N GLU A 413 10.34 3.15 -3.25
CA GLU A 413 10.91 3.42 -1.92
C GLU A 413 11.97 4.52 -1.99
N PHE A 414 12.06 5.30 -0.90
CA PHE A 414 12.94 6.45 -0.78
C PHE A 414 13.55 6.50 0.62
N ASP A 415 14.65 7.21 0.79
CA ASP A 415 15.20 7.37 2.13
C ASP A 415 14.36 8.28 2.98
N VAL A 416 13.98 9.44 2.46
CA VAL A 416 13.11 10.40 3.14
C VAL A 416 11.94 10.77 2.23
N THR A 417 10.76 10.83 2.81
CA THR A 417 9.56 11.32 2.13
C THR A 417 9.01 12.58 2.79
N VAL A 418 8.54 13.51 1.98
CA VAL A 418 7.76 14.67 2.41
C VAL A 418 6.38 14.56 1.81
N VAL A 419 5.33 14.56 2.61
CA VAL A 419 3.99 14.30 2.11
C VAL A 419 3.01 15.40 2.50
N LEU A 420 2.13 15.78 1.58
CA LEU A 420 0.95 16.59 1.87
C LEU A 420 -0.17 15.68 2.38
N HIS A 421 -0.67 15.97 3.59
CA HIS A 421 -1.79 15.21 4.12
C HIS A 421 -3.04 15.39 3.24
N PRO A 422 -3.75 14.30 2.86
CA PRO A 422 -4.88 14.38 1.91
C PRO A 422 -5.99 15.35 2.34
N LEU A 423 -6.25 15.46 3.64
CA LEU A 423 -7.29 16.31 4.23
C LEU A 423 -6.80 17.73 4.59
N SER A 424 -5.52 18.06 4.33
CA SER A 424 -4.96 19.38 4.70
C SER A 424 -5.73 20.53 4.04
N GLY A 425 -6.32 21.42 4.86
CA GLY A 425 -7.06 22.59 4.40
C GLY A 425 -8.39 22.31 3.70
N ARG A 426 -8.86 21.07 3.74
CA ARG A 426 -10.13 20.69 3.12
C ARG A 426 -11.33 21.13 3.97
N PRO A 427 -12.45 21.51 3.33
CA PRO A 427 -13.71 21.78 4.03
C PRO A 427 -14.55 20.51 4.23
N ASP A 428 -14.17 19.37 3.63
CA ASP A 428 -14.90 18.10 3.60
C ASP A 428 -13.96 16.90 3.64
N ALA A 429 -14.44 15.78 4.16
CA ALA A 429 -13.74 14.50 4.17
C ALA A 429 -14.43 13.52 3.19
N THR A 430 -14.20 13.71 1.90
CA THR A 430 -14.79 12.82 0.87
C THR A 430 -14.14 11.43 0.86
N ALA A 431 -14.84 10.43 0.34
CA ALA A 431 -14.33 9.06 0.18
C ALA A 431 -12.96 9.00 -0.51
N PHE A 432 -12.72 9.86 -1.52
CA PHE A 432 -11.41 9.97 -2.17
C PHE A 432 -10.28 10.34 -1.19
N HIS A 433 -10.51 11.29 -0.28
CA HIS A 433 -9.50 11.74 0.67
C HIS A 433 -9.35 10.81 1.86
N LEU A 434 -10.43 10.11 2.22
CA LEU A 434 -10.46 9.10 3.29
C LEU A 434 -9.93 7.73 2.85
N GLU A 435 -9.72 7.49 1.55
CA GLU A 435 -9.23 6.20 1.05
C GLU A 435 -7.97 5.75 1.80
N THR A 436 -8.11 4.69 2.58
CA THR A 436 -7.07 4.14 3.46
C THR A 436 -5.77 3.88 2.71
N GLY A 437 -5.86 3.27 1.53
CA GLY A 437 -4.70 2.94 0.71
C GLY A 437 -3.90 4.16 0.26
N ARG A 438 -4.55 5.30 0.05
CA ARG A 438 -3.87 6.57 -0.31
C ARG A 438 -2.97 7.05 0.82
N LEU A 439 -3.51 7.12 2.04
CA LEU A 439 -2.73 7.52 3.20
C LEU A 439 -1.64 6.48 3.53
N CYS A 440 -1.95 5.19 3.41
CA CYS A 440 -0.98 4.11 3.60
C CYS A 440 0.22 4.25 2.65
N VAL A 441 -0.01 4.47 1.35
CA VAL A 441 1.08 4.70 0.39
C VAL A 441 1.91 5.90 0.80
N LEU A 442 1.29 7.04 1.13
CA LEU A 442 2.01 8.25 1.55
C LEU A 442 2.86 8.03 2.81
N ALA A 443 2.34 7.29 3.78
CA ALA A 443 2.99 7.04 5.07
C ALA A 443 4.01 5.87 5.04
N SER A 444 4.16 5.12 3.93
CA SER A 444 4.94 3.87 3.90
C SER A 444 6.02 3.79 2.84
N ARG A 445 6.42 4.93 2.23
CA ARG A 445 7.46 4.94 1.18
C ARG A 445 8.87 5.19 1.69
N HIS A 446 9.03 5.65 2.93
CA HIS A 446 10.32 6.02 3.50
C HIS A 446 11.07 4.82 4.10
N ARG A 447 12.40 4.94 4.10
CA ARG A 447 13.31 4.00 4.77
C ARG A 447 13.87 4.57 6.07
N HIS A 448 13.94 5.91 6.20
CA HIS A 448 14.56 6.59 7.35
C HIS A 448 13.58 7.54 8.02
N ALA A 449 12.96 8.46 7.29
CA ALA A 449 12.05 9.44 7.87
C ALA A 449 10.92 9.86 6.92
N CYS A 450 9.79 10.22 7.50
CA CYS A 450 8.65 10.81 6.82
C CYS A 450 8.26 12.13 7.48
N VAL A 451 8.23 13.21 6.69
CA VAL A 451 7.72 14.53 7.11
C VAL A 451 6.34 14.75 6.51
N VAL A 452 5.35 14.96 7.33
CA VAL A 452 3.99 15.29 6.92
C VAL A 452 3.78 16.79 7.03
N VAL A 453 3.30 17.42 5.96
CA VAL A 453 2.87 18.83 5.97
C VAL A 453 1.35 18.86 5.98
N CYS A 454 0.77 19.51 6.97
CA CYS A 454 -0.67 19.54 7.17
C CYS A 454 -1.12 20.88 7.78
N ARG A 455 -2.31 21.34 7.45
CA ARG A 455 -2.97 22.41 8.18
C ARG A 455 -3.62 21.86 9.46
N ALA A 456 -3.63 22.65 10.51
CA ALA A 456 -4.40 22.37 11.72
C ALA A 456 -5.91 22.27 11.38
N GLY A 457 -6.65 21.52 12.21
CA GLY A 457 -8.11 21.37 12.09
C GLY A 457 -8.56 20.07 11.38
N VAL A 458 -7.63 19.16 11.05
CA VAL A 458 -8.01 17.88 10.41
C VAL A 458 -8.69 16.90 11.38
N PRO A 459 -8.27 16.76 12.66
CA PRO A 459 -9.03 15.96 13.62
C PRO A 459 -10.49 16.41 13.78
N GLU A 460 -10.71 17.71 13.89
CA GLU A 460 -12.04 18.31 14.00
C GLU A 460 -12.87 18.07 12.73
N LEU A 461 -12.26 18.17 11.55
CA LEU A 461 -12.89 17.85 10.28
C LEU A 461 -13.35 16.37 10.23
N LEU A 462 -12.53 15.45 10.73
CA LEU A 462 -12.87 14.03 10.78
C LEU A 462 -14.04 13.79 11.73
N ASP A 463 -14.08 14.46 12.88
CA ASP A 463 -15.19 14.32 13.85
C ASP A 463 -16.52 14.83 13.28
N GLU A 464 -16.48 15.85 12.41
CA GLU A 464 -17.66 16.37 11.69
C GLU A 464 -18.10 15.47 10.53
N HIS A 465 -17.22 14.61 10.01
CA HIS A 465 -17.46 13.74 8.86
C HIS A 465 -17.21 12.27 9.20
N PRO A 466 -18.08 11.63 10.02
CA PRO A 466 -17.92 10.23 10.35
C PRO A 466 -18.01 9.36 9.10
N SER A 467 -17.34 8.22 9.12
CA SER A 467 -17.32 7.29 8.00
C SER A 467 -18.72 6.86 7.57
N THR A 468 -18.91 6.83 6.26
CA THR A 468 -20.12 6.32 5.61
C THR A 468 -19.82 5.11 4.71
N GLU A 469 -18.65 4.47 4.88
CA GLU A 469 -18.30 3.30 4.08
C GLU A 469 -19.29 2.17 4.27
N PRO A 470 -19.76 1.52 3.19
CA PRO A 470 -20.72 0.43 3.28
C PRO A 470 -20.07 -0.79 3.96
N VAL A 471 -20.77 -1.35 4.94
CA VAL A 471 -20.38 -2.60 5.60
C VAL A 471 -20.95 -3.77 4.81
N GLN A 472 -20.12 -4.66 4.32
CA GLN A 472 -20.57 -5.90 3.69
C GLN A 472 -20.96 -6.92 4.77
N LEU A 473 -22.26 -7.20 4.87
CA LEU A 473 -22.76 -8.21 5.80
C LEU A 473 -22.34 -9.62 5.36
N GLY A 474 -21.77 -10.38 6.28
CA GLY A 474 -21.35 -11.76 6.04
C GLY A 474 -19.92 -11.93 5.50
N ALA A 475 -19.22 -10.86 5.16
CA ALA A 475 -17.79 -10.90 4.87
C ALA A 475 -16.97 -10.48 6.10
N ALA A 476 -15.83 -11.15 6.33
CA ALA A 476 -14.88 -10.70 7.35
C ALA A 476 -14.28 -9.35 6.94
N VAL A 477 -14.33 -8.37 7.85
CA VAL A 477 -13.64 -7.08 7.64
C VAL A 477 -12.15 -7.35 7.54
N LYS A 478 -11.55 -6.99 6.40
CA LYS A 478 -10.12 -7.19 6.14
C LYS A 478 -9.34 -5.88 6.11
N PHE A 479 -10.03 -4.76 5.90
CA PHE A 479 -9.43 -3.45 5.76
C PHE A 479 -9.92 -2.53 6.87
N PRO A 480 -9.05 -1.65 7.41
CA PRO A 480 -9.50 -0.63 8.34
C PRO A 480 -10.34 0.43 7.60
N ASP A 481 -11.25 1.04 8.33
CA ASP A 481 -11.98 2.22 7.86
C ASP A 481 -11.00 3.39 7.65
N GLY A 482 -11.18 4.16 6.56
CA GLY A 482 -10.34 5.29 6.24
C GLY A 482 -10.34 6.37 7.32
N TRP A 483 -11.47 6.62 7.95
CA TRP A 483 -11.60 7.54 9.08
C TRP A 483 -10.73 7.08 10.27
N GLU A 484 -10.82 5.80 10.65
CA GLU A 484 -10.02 5.22 11.74
C GLU A 484 -8.51 5.29 11.43
N ALA A 485 -8.12 4.99 10.18
CA ALA A 485 -6.72 5.05 9.75
C ALA A 485 -6.16 6.47 9.83
N HIS A 486 -6.93 7.48 9.41
CA HIS A 486 -6.53 8.89 9.53
C HIS A 486 -6.40 9.32 10.98
N GLN A 487 -7.33 8.97 11.85
CA GLN A 487 -7.26 9.25 13.29
C GLN A 487 -6.01 8.63 13.92
N ALA A 488 -5.71 7.36 13.63
CA ALA A 488 -4.53 6.68 14.17
C ALA A 488 -3.22 7.34 13.73
N VAL A 489 -3.11 7.77 12.47
CA VAL A 489 -1.94 8.47 11.94
C VAL A 489 -1.80 9.85 12.57
N LEU A 490 -2.88 10.63 12.65
CA LEU A 490 -2.85 11.97 13.23
C LEU A 490 -2.54 11.96 14.73
N ALA A 491 -3.08 10.99 15.48
CA ALA A 491 -2.76 10.82 16.89
C ALA A 491 -1.26 10.56 17.10
N HIS A 492 -0.65 9.70 16.29
CA HIS A 492 0.81 9.47 16.33
C HIS A 492 1.60 10.72 15.96
N LEU A 493 1.21 11.40 14.88
CA LEU A 493 1.90 12.61 14.40
C LEU A 493 1.78 13.78 15.37
N ALA A 494 0.79 13.81 16.26
CA ALA A 494 0.64 14.85 17.26
C ALA A 494 1.83 14.93 18.23
N ASP A 495 2.47 13.78 18.52
CA ASP A 495 3.68 13.70 19.35
C ASP A 495 4.93 14.25 18.64
N HIS A 496 4.90 14.32 17.30
CA HIS A 496 6.00 14.76 16.44
C HIS A 496 5.71 16.11 15.75
N ARG A 497 4.86 16.91 16.37
CA ARG A 497 4.32 18.13 15.79
C ARG A 497 5.23 19.33 16.01
N VAL A 498 5.52 20.03 14.92
CA VAL A 498 6.18 21.34 14.88
C VAL A 498 5.23 22.35 14.23
N ARG A 499 4.95 23.43 14.92
CA ARG A 499 4.16 24.54 14.35
C ARG A 499 5.05 25.41 13.46
N ALA A 500 4.54 25.73 12.26
CA ALA A 500 5.23 26.56 11.28
C ALA A 500 5.38 28.02 11.73
#